data_9bcfc4a161bb59ee181639304366e356
#
_entry.id   9bcfc4a161bb59ee181639304366e356
#
_cell.length_a   1.000
_cell.length_b   1.000
_cell.length_c   1.000
_cell.angle_alpha   90.00
_cell.angle_beta   90.00
_cell.angle_gamma   90.00
#
_symmetry.space_group_name_H-M   'P 1'
#
loop_
_entity.id
_entity.type
_entity.pdbx_description
1 polymer ?
#
loop_
_entity_poly.entity_id
_entity_poly.type
_entity_poly.pdbx_seq_one_letter_code
_entity_poly.pdbx_strand_id
1 'polypeptide(L)'
;KSLTITRNIVRIFLVIWTLLILFPLFWAILSSLKTNKEFGINAWTLPAELQWINYKNAWLGANFSKYFANSLMLSVGTVILSIIMTTSTAYVVGKFVHPVVKGVEVFYSVFMMVPQVLLLIPLLQMCKKLNMTKDDAVLFTLMLTNALQGVPFYVFLLTPFVRSINNSILEAAEI
;
A
#
# COMPACT_ATOMS: atom_id res chain seq x y z
N LYS A 1 -40.70 11.14 -3.43
CA LYS A 1 -40.75 9.86 -4.23
C LYS A 1 -39.54 9.72 -5.18
N SER A 2 -39.08 10.79 -5.90
CA SER A 2 -37.94 10.69 -6.82
C SER A 2 -36.63 10.33 -6.12
N LEU A 3 -36.31 10.95 -4.97
CA LEU A 3 -35.11 10.67 -4.19
C LEU A 3 -35.00 9.21 -3.70
N THR A 4 -36.16 8.59 -3.39
CA THR A 4 -36.21 7.19 -2.95
C THR A 4 -35.91 6.25 -4.12
N ILE A 5 -36.45 6.55 -5.30
CA ILE A 5 -36.18 5.77 -6.52
C ILE A 5 -34.70 5.84 -6.90
N THR A 6 -34.15 7.05 -6.96
CA THR A 6 -32.70 7.25 -7.26
C THR A 6 -31.82 6.50 -6.27
N ARG A 7 -32.13 6.57 -4.97
CA ARG A 7 -31.39 5.84 -3.93
C ARG A 7 -31.44 4.33 -4.12
N ASN A 8 -32.60 3.78 -4.50
CA ASN A 8 -32.74 2.35 -4.75
C ASN A 8 -31.99 1.90 -6.01
N ILE A 9 -32.00 2.69 -7.08
CA ILE A 9 -31.22 2.42 -8.30
C ILE A 9 -29.72 2.40 -7.97
N VAL A 10 -29.22 3.41 -7.24
CA VAL A 10 -27.81 3.46 -6.81
C VAL A 10 -27.45 2.25 -5.95
N ARG A 11 -28.31 1.84 -5.01
CA ARG A 11 -28.07 0.65 -4.19
C ARG A 11 -27.99 -0.62 -5.03
N ILE A 12 -28.90 -0.82 -5.96
CA ILE A 12 -28.87 -1.98 -6.86
C ILE A 12 -27.60 -1.99 -7.67
N PHE A 13 -27.22 -0.86 -8.24
CA PHE A 13 -25.96 -0.72 -8.99
C PHE A 13 -24.74 -1.07 -8.11
N LEU A 14 -24.66 -0.55 -6.89
CA LEU A 14 -23.57 -0.84 -5.97
C LEU A 14 -23.53 -2.33 -5.58
N VAL A 15 -24.68 -2.97 -5.36
CA VAL A 15 -24.72 -4.41 -5.07
C VAL A 15 -24.19 -5.23 -6.25
N ILE A 16 -24.66 -4.94 -7.47
CA ILE A 16 -24.20 -5.62 -8.68
C ILE A 16 -22.68 -5.42 -8.85
N TRP A 17 -22.21 -4.19 -8.68
CA TRP A 17 -20.77 -3.86 -8.77
C TRP A 17 -19.96 -4.62 -7.73
N THR A 18 -20.44 -4.69 -6.50
CA THR A 18 -19.80 -5.47 -5.41
C THR A 18 -19.73 -6.95 -5.76
N LEU A 19 -20.80 -7.53 -6.27
CA LEU A 19 -20.84 -8.93 -6.68
C LEU A 19 -19.84 -9.21 -7.83
N LEU A 20 -19.75 -8.30 -8.81
CA LEU A 20 -18.77 -8.41 -9.90
C LEU A 20 -17.32 -8.39 -9.39
N ILE A 21 -17.01 -7.58 -8.37
CA ILE A 21 -15.67 -7.53 -7.78
C ILE A 21 -15.39 -8.77 -6.93
N LEU A 22 -16.38 -9.25 -6.18
CA LEU A 22 -16.22 -10.41 -5.30
C LEU A 22 -16.19 -11.75 -6.06
N PHE A 23 -16.82 -11.80 -7.22
CA PHE A 23 -16.91 -13.03 -8.01
C PHE A 23 -15.56 -13.66 -8.35
N PRO A 24 -14.56 -12.93 -8.90
CA PRO A 24 -13.24 -13.51 -9.18
C PRO A 24 -12.52 -14.02 -7.92
N LEU A 25 -12.69 -13.33 -6.79
CA LEU A 25 -12.10 -13.75 -5.51
C LEU A 25 -12.72 -15.06 -5.02
N PHE A 26 -14.05 -15.14 -5.05
CA PHE A 26 -14.77 -16.36 -4.70
C PHE A 26 -14.41 -17.52 -5.62
N TRP A 27 -14.35 -17.27 -6.94
CA TRP A 27 -13.92 -18.25 -7.92
C TRP A 27 -12.48 -18.72 -7.69
N ALA A 28 -11.56 -17.83 -7.35
CA ALA A 28 -10.17 -18.18 -7.03
C ALA A 28 -10.09 -19.10 -5.81
N ILE A 29 -10.88 -18.81 -4.75
CA ILE A 29 -10.96 -19.66 -3.55
C ILE A 29 -11.50 -21.05 -3.91
N LEU A 30 -12.57 -21.15 -4.68
CA LEU A 30 -13.10 -22.45 -5.12
C LEU A 30 -12.11 -23.21 -5.99
N SER A 31 -11.43 -22.51 -6.90
CA SER A 31 -10.43 -23.10 -7.79
C SER A 31 -9.21 -23.61 -7.04
N SER A 32 -8.78 -22.93 -5.98
CA SER A 32 -7.65 -23.36 -5.15
C SER A 32 -7.90 -24.68 -4.39
N LEU A 33 -9.18 -25.04 -4.23
CA LEU A 33 -9.62 -26.28 -3.56
C LEU A 33 -9.85 -27.44 -4.53
N LYS A 34 -9.52 -27.29 -5.81
CA LYS A 34 -9.63 -28.35 -6.82
C LYS A 34 -8.31 -29.09 -7.03
N THR A 35 -8.42 -30.32 -7.57
CA THR A 35 -7.26 -31.00 -8.14
C THR A 35 -6.87 -30.34 -9.48
N ASN A 36 -5.58 -30.43 -9.88
CA ASN A 36 -5.12 -29.96 -11.19
C ASN A 36 -5.90 -30.59 -12.35
N LYS A 37 -6.32 -31.83 -12.19
CA LYS A 37 -7.10 -32.56 -13.20
C LYS A 37 -8.52 -31.99 -13.35
N GLU A 38 -9.21 -31.75 -12.25
CA GLU A 38 -10.55 -31.12 -12.25
C GLU A 38 -10.50 -29.71 -12.84
N PHE A 39 -9.50 -28.93 -12.44
CA PHE A 39 -9.32 -27.57 -12.96
C PHE A 39 -9.06 -27.56 -14.47
N GLY A 40 -8.24 -28.51 -14.97
CA GLY A 40 -7.94 -28.65 -16.39
C GLY A 40 -9.12 -29.14 -17.24
N ILE A 41 -10.04 -29.95 -16.66
CA ILE A 41 -11.26 -30.40 -17.37
C ILE A 41 -12.31 -29.29 -17.42
N ASN A 42 -12.61 -28.70 -16.27
CA ASN A 42 -13.57 -27.59 -16.20
C ASN A 42 -13.31 -26.69 -14.97
N ALA A 43 -12.76 -25.51 -15.21
CA ALA A 43 -12.45 -24.55 -14.17
C ALA A 43 -13.70 -23.99 -13.45
N TRP A 44 -14.87 -24.06 -14.10
CA TRP A 44 -16.11 -23.40 -13.60
C TRP A 44 -16.99 -24.28 -12.73
N THR A 45 -16.73 -25.59 -12.62
CA THR A 45 -17.47 -26.47 -11.73
C THR A 45 -17.09 -26.22 -10.27
N LEU A 46 -17.91 -26.66 -9.35
CA LEU A 46 -17.53 -26.76 -7.94
C LEU A 46 -16.52 -27.92 -7.75
N PRO A 47 -15.60 -27.85 -6.76
CA PRO A 47 -14.72 -28.97 -6.45
C PRO A 47 -15.54 -30.20 -6.00
N ALA A 48 -15.21 -31.38 -6.51
CA ALA A 48 -15.84 -32.63 -6.10
C ALA A 48 -15.45 -32.97 -4.64
N GLU A 49 -14.18 -32.72 -4.31
CA GLU A 49 -13.63 -32.85 -2.95
C GLU A 49 -12.74 -31.65 -2.65
N LEU A 50 -12.81 -31.14 -1.42
CA LEU A 50 -12.04 -29.97 -1.00
C LEU A 50 -10.58 -30.35 -0.78
N GLN A 51 -9.68 -29.89 -1.65
CA GLN A 51 -8.24 -30.19 -1.63
C GLN A 51 -7.46 -29.24 -0.71
N TRP A 52 -7.66 -29.35 0.59
CA TRP A 52 -6.90 -28.54 1.58
C TRP A 52 -5.39 -28.77 1.52
N ILE A 53 -4.99 -29.91 0.97
CA ILE A 53 -3.57 -30.26 0.78
C ILE A 53 -2.85 -29.24 -0.12
N ASN A 54 -3.56 -28.56 -1.04
CA ASN A 54 -2.99 -27.55 -1.90
C ASN A 54 -2.39 -26.37 -1.11
N TYR A 55 -3.05 -25.97 -0.04
CA TYR A 55 -2.55 -24.91 0.85
C TYR A 55 -1.30 -25.35 1.60
N LYS A 56 -1.28 -26.59 2.11
CA LYS A 56 -0.11 -27.16 2.78
C LYS A 56 1.09 -27.23 1.80
N ASN A 57 0.84 -27.72 0.59
CA ASN A 57 1.87 -27.84 -0.44
C ASN A 57 2.39 -26.47 -0.88
N ALA A 58 1.53 -25.45 -1.03
CA ALA A 58 1.94 -24.09 -1.34
C ALA A 58 2.78 -23.50 -0.19
N TRP A 59 2.36 -23.71 1.05
CA TRP A 59 3.05 -23.18 2.23
C TRP A 59 4.45 -23.75 2.41
N LEU A 60 4.59 -25.07 2.28
CA LEU A 60 5.84 -25.79 2.54
C LEU A 60 6.70 -25.99 1.27
N GLY A 61 6.08 -26.41 0.17
CA GLY A 61 6.79 -26.83 -1.04
C GLY A 61 7.21 -25.66 -1.93
N ALA A 62 6.42 -24.58 -2.00
CA ALA A 62 6.73 -23.41 -2.81
C ALA A 62 7.46 -22.29 -2.06
N ASN A 63 8.00 -22.54 -0.87
CA ASN A 63 8.62 -21.53 0.00
C ASN A 63 7.72 -20.31 0.29
N PHE A 64 6.40 -20.49 0.22
CA PHE A 64 5.43 -19.42 0.39
C PHE A 64 5.57 -18.72 1.74
N SER A 65 5.83 -19.49 2.81
CA SER A 65 6.07 -18.96 4.15
C SER A 65 7.19 -17.92 4.20
N LYS A 66 8.30 -18.17 3.50
CA LYS A 66 9.44 -17.24 3.40
C LYS A 66 9.04 -15.96 2.66
N TYR A 67 8.38 -16.10 1.51
CA TYR A 67 7.94 -14.96 0.71
C TYR A 67 6.87 -14.14 1.44
N PHE A 68 5.96 -14.80 2.13
CA PHE A 68 4.95 -14.14 2.96
C PHE A 68 5.58 -13.34 4.10
N ALA A 69 6.53 -13.93 4.83
CA ALA A 69 7.26 -13.25 5.89
C ALA A 69 8.03 -12.02 5.36
N ASN A 70 8.72 -12.15 4.22
CA ASN A 70 9.41 -11.03 3.58
C ASN A 70 8.43 -9.91 3.18
N SER A 71 7.28 -10.25 2.60
CA SER A 71 6.25 -9.28 2.23
C SER A 71 5.65 -8.58 3.44
N LEU A 72 5.43 -9.31 4.53
CA LEU A 72 4.94 -8.75 5.78
C LEU A 72 5.96 -7.77 6.39
N MET A 73 7.23 -8.18 6.49
CA MET A 73 8.31 -7.32 6.97
C MET A 73 8.47 -6.07 6.10
N LEU A 74 8.45 -6.24 4.76
CA LEU A 74 8.50 -5.13 3.81
C LEU A 74 7.35 -4.16 4.03
N SER A 75 6.13 -4.65 4.13
CA SER A 75 4.95 -3.81 4.29
C SER A 75 4.95 -3.05 5.62
N VAL A 76 5.16 -3.77 6.72
CA VAL A 76 5.19 -3.17 8.06
C VAL A 76 6.34 -2.17 8.19
N GLY A 77 7.55 -2.53 7.73
CA GLY A 77 8.71 -1.65 7.77
C GLY A 77 8.51 -0.39 6.93
N THR A 78 7.96 -0.53 5.71
CA THR A 78 7.65 0.62 4.85
C THR A 78 6.63 1.55 5.51
N VAL A 79 5.56 1.00 6.11
CA VAL A 79 4.53 1.81 6.81
C VAL A 79 5.13 2.57 7.99
N ILE A 80 5.92 1.90 8.84
CA ILE A 80 6.56 2.54 10.00
C ILE A 80 7.47 3.69 9.54
N LEU A 81 8.36 3.44 8.57
CA LEU A 81 9.25 4.47 8.03
C LEU A 81 8.46 5.63 7.42
N SER A 82 7.42 5.32 6.63
CA SER A 82 6.55 6.34 6.02
C SER A 82 5.87 7.21 7.09
N ILE A 83 5.33 6.61 8.14
CA ILE A 83 4.67 7.35 9.24
C ILE A 83 5.67 8.28 9.91
N ILE A 84 6.84 7.79 10.31
CA ILE A 84 7.85 8.59 10.99
C ILE A 84 8.28 9.77 10.13
N MET A 85 8.67 9.53 8.89
CA MET A 85 9.15 10.57 7.97
C MET A 85 8.07 11.58 7.61
N THR A 86 6.86 11.07 7.31
CA THR A 86 5.74 11.92 6.89
C THR A 86 5.22 12.79 8.03
N THR A 87 5.00 12.19 9.21
CA THR A 87 4.41 12.92 10.35
C THR A 87 5.35 14.03 10.82
N SER A 88 6.65 13.73 10.94
CA SER A 88 7.65 14.73 11.32
C SER A 88 7.70 15.90 10.31
N THR A 89 7.72 15.58 9.02
CA THR A 89 7.77 16.60 7.97
C THR A 89 6.46 17.40 7.89
N ALA A 90 5.30 16.73 7.93
CA ALA A 90 4.01 17.38 7.88
C ALA A 90 3.78 18.30 9.09
N TYR A 91 4.29 17.93 10.26
CA TYR A 91 4.26 18.78 11.44
C TYR A 91 5.06 20.07 11.22
N VAL A 92 6.30 19.95 10.74
CA VAL A 92 7.14 21.13 10.46
C VAL A 92 6.50 22.02 9.41
N VAL A 93 6.02 21.45 8.30
CA VAL A 93 5.39 22.19 7.19
C VAL A 93 4.03 22.79 7.62
N GLY A 94 3.32 22.13 8.52
CA GLY A 94 2.01 22.58 8.99
C GLY A 94 2.06 23.67 10.05
N LYS A 95 3.07 23.66 10.92
CA LYS A 95 3.14 24.54 12.11
C LYS A 95 4.15 25.68 12.04
N PHE A 96 5.20 25.55 11.24
CA PHE A 96 6.24 26.56 11.16
C PHE A 96 6.10 27.42 9.90
N VAL A 97 6.17 28.75 10.07
CA VAL A 97 6.15 29.73 8.98
C VAL A 97 7.57 30.25 8.79
N HIS A 98 8.32 29.63 7.86
CA HIS A 98 9.69 30.02 7.55
C HIS A 98 9.96 29.83 6.04
N PRO A 99 10.77 30.66 5.38
CA PRO A 99 11.07 30.53 3.94
C PRO A 99 11.60 29.14 3.54
N VAL A 100 12.45 28.53 4.38
CA VAL A 100 12.96 27.17 4.16
C VAL A 100 11.84 26.13 4.18
N VAL A 101 10.91 26.24 5.13
CA VAL A 101 9.75 25.33 5.25
C VAL A 101 8.86 25.44 4.01
N LYS A 102 8.63 26.67 3.52
CA LYS A 102 7.91 26.89 2.27
C LYS A 102 8.65 26.28 1.08
N GLY A 103 9.98 26.37 1.06
CA GLY A 103 10.82 25.69 0.05
C GLY A 103 10.64 24.18 0.07
N VAL A 104 10.58 23.56 1.23
CA VAL A 104 10.32 22.11 1.40
C VAL A 104 8.93 21.74 0.88
N GLU A 105 7.89 22.52 1.20
CA GLU A 105 6.52 22.31 0.70
C GLU A 105 6.47 22.35 -0.82
N VAL A 106 7.10 23.35 -1.43
CA VAL A 106 7.20 23.48 -2.89
C VAL A 106 7.99 22.32 -3.50
N PHE A 107 9.13 21.95 -2.89
CA PHE A 107 9.94 20.82 -3.36
C PHE A 107 9.12 19.52 -3.41
N TYR A 108 8.37 19.20 -2.38
CA TYR A 108 7.51 18.01 -2.39
C TYR A 108 6.39 18.10 -3.42
N SER A 109 5.80 19.28 -3.59
CA SER A 109 4.76 19.50 -4.61
C SER A 109 5.30 19.27 -6.03
N VAL A 110 6.50 19.76 -6.32
CA VAL A 110 7.16 19.55 -7.61
C VAL A 110 7.56 18.08 -7.79
N PHE A 111 8.08 17.45 -6.73
CA PHE A 111 8.49 16.04 -6.79
C PHE A 111 7.32 15.10 -7.10
N MET A 112 6.12 15.41 -6.63
CA MET A 112 4.90 14.63 -6.95
C MET A 112 4.55 14.67 -8.44
N MET A 113 5.00 15.69 -9.19
CA MET A 113 4.77 15.80 -10.63
C MET A 113 5.72 14.89 -11.43
N VAL A 114 6.79 14.40 -10.81
CA VAL A 114 7.74 13.50 -11.47
C VAL A 114 7.17 12.08 -11.51
N PRO A 115 6.97 11.48 -12.70
CA PRO A 115 6.52 10.09 -12.78
C PRO A 115 7.51 9.15 -12.12
N GLN A 116 7.06 8.39 -11.12
CA GLN A 116 7.92 7.48 -10.34
C GLN A 116 8.65 6.45 -11.21
N VAL A 117 8.06 6.05 -12.33
CA VAL A 117 8.66 5.10 -13.28
C VAL A 117 9.99 5.63 -13.84
N LEU A 118 10.13 6.94 -14.03
CA LEU A 118 11.36 7.55 -14.53
C LEU A 118 12.51 7.47 -13.52
N LEU A 119 12.19 7.36 -12.23
CA LEU A 119 13.18 7.28 -11.15
C LEU A 119 13.69 5.85 -10.93
N LEU A 120 13.05 4.84 -11.49
CA LEU A 120 13.35 3.43 -11.22
C LEU A 120 14.81 3.07 -11.58
N ILE A 121 15.25 3.43 -12.79
CA ILE A 121 16.60 3.10 -13.26
C ILE A 121 17.69 3.86 -12.49
N PRO A 122 17.61 5.21 -12.34
CA PRO A 122 18.57 5.97 -11.53
C PRO A 122 18.64 5.48 -10.07
N LEU A 123 17.49 5.18 -9.46
CA LEU A 123 17.42 4.68 -8.10
C LEU A 123 18.12 3.32 -7.96
N LEU A 124 17.86 2.38 -8.88
CA LEU A 124 18.52 1.09 -8.89
C LEU A 124 20.03 1.22 -9.06
N GLN A 125 20.50 2.12 -9.94
CA GLN A 125 21.93 2.37 -10.14
C GLN A 125 22.57 2.95 -8.87
N MET A 126 21.89 3.87 -8.19
CA MET A 126 22.34 4.45 -6.92
C MET A 126 22.45 3.36 -5.83
N CYS A 127 21.41 2.55 -5.67
CA CYS A 127 21.40 1.46 -4.69
C CYS A 127 22.51 0.43 -4.96
N LYS A 128 22.79 0.12 -6.23
CA LYS A 128 23.91 -0.76 -6.62
C LYS A 128 25.26 -0.16 -6.24
N LYS A 129 25.48 1.12 -6.55
CA LYS A 129 26.74 1.84 -6.19
C LYS A 129 26.98 1.86 -4.68
N LEU A 130 25.90 1.97 -3.90
CA LEU A 130 25.95 1.98 -2.43
C LEU A 130 25.99 0.57 -1.81
N ASN A 131 26.08 -0.49 -2.61
CA ASN A 131 26.00 -1.89 -2.19
C ASN A 131 24.74 -2.26 -1.40
N MET A 132 23.64 -1.54 -1.60
CA MET A 132 22.35 -1.74 -0.93
C MET A 132 21.48 -2.81 -1.62
N THR A 133 21.98 -3.47 -2.67
CA THR A 133 21.27 -4.52 -3.41
C THR A 133 21.76 -5.93 -3.07
N LYS A 134 22.64 -6.07 -2.06
CA LYS A 134 23.12 -7.36 -1.58
C LYS A 134 22.12 -7.99 -0.60
N ASP A 135 22.16 -9.31 -0.46
CA ASP A 135 21.14 -10.17 0.17
C ASP A 135 20.51 -9.61 1.46
N ASP A 136 21.32 -9.23 2.43
CA ASP A 136 20.81 -8.75 3.73
C ASP A 136 20.27 -7.31 3.67
N ALA A 137 20.75 -6.51 2.72
CA ALA A 137 20.37 -5.10 2.59
C ALA A 137 19.15 -4.88 1.70
N VAL A 138 18.81 -5.83 0.82
CA VAL A 138 17.74 -5.65 -0.19
C VAL A 138 16.40 -5.31 0.43
N LEU A 139 16.01 -6.03 1.48
CA LEU A 139 14.71 -5.83 2.13
C LEU A 139 14.60 -4.43 2.74
N PHE A 140 15.64 -4.01 3.47
CA PHE A 140 15.73 -2.66 4.04
C PHE A 140 15.75 -1.58 2.95
N THR A 141 16.48 -1.81 1.87
CA THR A 141 16.51 -0.89 0.71
C THR A 141 15.13 -0.71 0.10
N LEU A 142 14.38 -1.80 -0.08
CA LEU A 142 13.02 -1.73 -0.59
C LEU A 142 12.08 -1.01 0.38
N MET A 143 12.19 -1.24 1.70
CA MET A 143 11.43 -0.50 2.71
C MET A 143 11.69 1.00 2.61
N LEU A 144 12.98 1.37 2.59
CA LEU A 144 13.41 2.77 2.57
C LEU A 144 12.99 3.47 1.27
N THR A 145 13.23 2.85 0.12
CA THR A 145 12.90 3.44 -1.18
C THR A 145 11.39 3.60 -1.37
N ASN A 146 10.59 2.61 -0.97
CA ASN A 146 9.13 2.71 -1.02
C ASN A 146 8.60 3.80 -0.07
N ALA A 147 9.13 3.87 1.14
CA ALA A 147 8.77 4.92 2.09
C ALA A 147 9.09 6.32 1.53
N LEU A 148 10.33 6.54 1.08
CA LEU A 148 10.78 7.83 0.52
C LEU A 148 9.95 8.29 -0.68
N GLN A 149 9.59 7.39 -1.57
CA GLN A 149 8.75 7.72 -2.74
C GLN A 149 7.33 8.15 -2.35
N GLY A 150 6.79 7.62 -1.26
CA GLY A 150 5.46 7.96 -0.75
C GLY A 150 5.41 9.27 0.05
N VAL A 151 6.52 9.66 0.70
CA VAL A 151 6.56 10.83 1.61
C VAL A 151 5.99 12.11 1.02
N PRO A 152 6.32 12.54 -0.21
CA PRO A 152 5.78 13.78 -0.78
C PRO A 152 4.26 13.81 -0.81
N PHE A 153 3.64 12.72 -1.26
CA PHE A 153 2.18 12.60 -1.31
C PHE A 153 1.56 12.58 0.08
N TYR A 154 2.14 11.83 1.01
CA TYR A 154 1.62 11.74 2.36
C TYR A 154 1.78 13.05 3.14
N VAL A 155 2.87 13.79 2.94
CA VAL A 155 3.06 15.12 3.52
C VAL A 155 2.01 16.08 2.98
N PHE A 156 1.79 16.10 1.67
CA PHE A 156 0.74 16.90 1.04
C PHE A 156 -0.64 16.59 1.64
N LEU A 157 -0.95 15.31 1.86
CA LEU A 157 -2.22 14.87 2.42
C LEU A 157 -2.37 15.25 3.90
N LEU A 158 -1.31 15.09 4.72
CA LEU A 158 -1.36 15.30 6.17
C LEU A 158 -1.23 16.77 6.59
N THR A 159 -0.54 17.60 5.83
CA THR A 159 -0.30 19.00 6.19
C THR A 159 -1.56 19.80 6.51
N PRO A 160 -2.67 19.71 5.75
CA PRO A 160 -3.92 20.40 6.10
C PRO A 160 -4.51 19.95 7.45
N PHE A 161 -4.42 18.65 7.77
CA PHE A 161 -4.88 18.13 9.06
C PHE A 161 -4.03 18.68 10.21
N VAL A 162 -2.71 18.71 10.05
CA VAL A 162 -1.80 19.29 11.06
C VAL A 162 -2.07 20.78 11.25
N ARG A 163 -2.35 21.53 10.20
CA ARG A 163 -2.72 22.95 10.27
C ARG A 163 -4.03 23.17 11.05
N SER A 164 -4.97 22.24 10.98
CA SER A 164 -6.26 22.32 11.68
C SER A 164 -6.18 22.04 13.18
N ILE A 165 -5.10 21.44 13.68
CA ILE A 165 -4.90 21.19 15.11
C ILE A 165 -4.76 22.54 15.84
N ASN A 166 -5.59 22.74 16.89
CA ASN A 166 -5.54 23.97 17.68
C ASN A 166 -4.20 24.09 18.44
N ASN A 167 -3.60 25.27 18.42
CA ASN A 167 -2.34 25.51 19.11
C ASN A 167 -2.46 25.31 20.63
N SER A 168 -3.63 25.49 21.21
CA SER A 168 -3.87 25.22 22.65
C SER A 168 -3.57 23.77 23.05
N ILE A 169 -3.71 22.80 22.11
CA ILE A 169 -3.36 21.41 22.35
C ILE A 169 -1.83 21.24 22.41
N LEU A 170 -1.11 21.99 21.57
CA LEU A 170 0.35 21.95 21.55
C LEU A 170 0.93 22.61 22.80
N GLU A 171 0.39 23.77 23.21
CA GLU A 171 0.76 24.47 24.45
C GLU A 171 0.50 23.63 25.69
N ALA A 172 -0.57 22.85 25.71
CA ALA A 172 -0.87 21.91 26.81
C ALA A 172 0.11 20.72 26.88
N ALA A 173 0.76 20.38 25.80
CA ALA A 173 1.76 19.31 25.74
C ALA A 173 3.18 19.78 26.12
N GLU A 174 3.41 21.10 26.22
CA GLU A 174 4.67 21.71 26.65
C GLU A 174 4.76 21.94 28.17
N ILE A 175 3.65 21.76 28.87
CA ILE A 175 3.54 21.86 30.34
C ILE A 175 3.74 20.49 30.98
#